data_baf1255736c0e4f870d19effbf651a0b
#
_entry.id   baf1255736c0e4f870d19effbf651a0b
#
_cell.length_a   1.000
_cell.length_b   1.000
_cell.length_c   1.000
_cell.angle_alpha   90.00
_cell.angle_beta   90.00
_cell.angle_gamma   90.00
#
_symmetry.space_group_name_H-M   'P 1'
#
loop_
_entity.id
_entity.type
_entity.pdbx_description
1 polymer ?
#
loop_
_entity_poly.entity_id
_entity_poly.type
_entity_poly.pdbx_seq_one_letter_code
_entity_poly.pdbx_strand_id
1 'polypeptide(L)'
;MIKKPVYDVVVAGGGLSGLSAALFAAKAGKRTLLVTKGSGVLAIGGGTIDVLGYRADGTSLDVPFDGFGALPPRHPYAIVGAETVKKALDDFLAFCEEGGCPYLCNGGKNTRVVTALGTTKPSYLVPHTMSMHGVAEASNIFVAGVEGLKDFSPALVAQGLASRKAYAGKNIVPVLLPSPFPLQRDLSTLDLARYLDTPEGIHWLSKSLNKYIVRGVPGAMFVPAILGTAANGDVHNA
;
A
#
# COMPACT_ATOMS: atom_id res chain seq x y z
N MET A 1 44.02 -12.16 -16.53
CA MET A 1 43.03 -12.92 -15.75
C MET A 1 41.98 -11.97 -15.19
N ILE A 2 40.70 -12.09 -15.61
CA ILE A 2 39.62 -11.32 -15.04
C ILE A 2 39.32 -11.97 -13.68
N LYS A 3 39.63 -11.25 -12.58
CA LYS A 3 39.26 -11.70 -11.23
C LYS A 3 37.74 -11.79 -11.16
N LYS A 4 37.20 -12.99 -10.95
CA LYS A 4 35.77 -13.16 -10.68
C LYS A 4 35.39 -12.39 -9.42
N PRO A 5 34.30 -11.61 -9.41
CA PRO A 5 33.87 -10.93 -8.19
C PRO A 5 33.54 -11.96 -7.11
N VAL A 6 34.01 -11.72 -5.91
CA VAL A 6 33.72 -12.57 -4.73
C VAL A 6 32.71 -11.82 -3.87
N TYR A 7 31.63 -12.50 -3.50
CA TYR A 7 30.57 -11.95 -2.64
C TYR A 7 30.57 -12.65 -1.29
N ASP A 8 30.27 -11.91 -0.23
CA ASP A 8 30.14 -12.42 1.13
C ASP A 8 28.75 -13.06 1.33
N VAL A 9 27.74 -12.50 0.65
CA VAL A 9 26.35 -12.96 0.69
C VAL A 9 25.77 -12.99 -0.72
N VAL A 10 25.07 -14.08 -1.05
CA VAL A 10 24.29 -14.17 -2.29
C VAL A 10 22.84 -14.44 -1.89
N VAL A 11 21.94 -13.55 -2.31
CA VAL A 11 20.50 -13.65 -2.06
C VAL A 11 19.81 -14.04 -3.36
N ALA A 12 19.05 -15.13 -3.35
CA ALA A 12 18.26 -15.58 -4.47
C ALA A 12 16.78 -15.24 -4.25
N GLY A 13 16.23 -14.34 -5.08
CA GLY A 13 14.83 -13.91 -5.04
C GLY A 13 14.66 -12.43 -4.76
N GLY A 14 13.85 -11.74 -5.60
CA GLY A 14 13.57 -10.30 -5.54
C GLY A 14 12.24 -9.95 -4.88
N GLY A 15 11.68 -10.83 -4.05
CA GLY A 15 10.52 -10.50 -3.21
C GLY A 15 10.93 -9.75 -1.93
N LEU A 16 9.97 -9.36 -1.10
CA LEU A 16 10.22 -8.58 0.13
C LEU A 16 11.30 -9.21 1.02
N SER A 17 11.22 -10.52 1.26
CA SER A 17 12.20 -11.23 2.09
C SER A 17 13.62 -11.17 1.53
N GLY A 18 13.77 -11.38 0.20
CA GLY A 18 15.08 -11.34 -0.44
C GLY A 18 15.65 -9.92 -0.48
N LEU A 19 14.83 -8.93 -0.80
CA LEU A 19 15.24 -7.52 -0.78
C LEU A 19 15.66 -7.08 0.62
N SER A 20 14.87 -7.42 1.64
CA SER A 20 15.22 -7.14 3.04
C SER A 20 16.55 -7.81 3.42
N ALA A 21 16.71 -9.11 3.14
CA ALA A 21 17.95 -9.83 3.44
C ALA A 21 19.17 -9.20 2.76
N ALA A 22 19.05 -8.82 1.48
CA ALA A 22 20.12 -8.18 0.74
C ALA A 22 20.47 -6.80 1.32
N LEU A 23 19.45 -6.02 1.68
CA LEU A 23 19.61 -4.68 2.23
C LEU A 23 20.31 -4.73 3.61
N PHE A 24 19.85 -5.62 4.50
CA PHE A 24 20.46 -5.82 5.81
C PHE A 24 21.92 -6.29 5.70
N ALA A 25 22.21 -7.23 4.79
CA ALA A 25 23.56 -7.68 4.55
C ALA A 25 24.47 -6.55 4.03
N ALA A 26 23.98 -5.74 3.09
CA ALA A 26 24.71 -4.59 2.56
C ALA A 26 24.96 -3.52 3.64
N LYS A 27 23.96 -3.19 4.46
CA LYS A 27 24.11 -2.25 5.59
C LYS A 27 25.11 -2.78 6.66
N ALA A 28 25.23 -4.10 6.80
CA ALA A 28 26.27 -4.72 7.63
C ALA A 28 27.67 -4.75 6.96
N GLY A 29 27.87 -4.03 5.87
CA GLY A 29 29.14 -3.92 5.15
C GLY A 29 29.52 -5.16 4.34
N LYS A 30 28.59 -6.09 4.10
CA LYS A 30 28.86 -7.29 3.31
C LYS A 30 28.73 -7.01 1.82
N ARG A 31 29.67 -7.54 1.01
CA ARG A 31 29.53 -7.53 -0.44
C ARG A 31 28.40 -8.47 -0.83
N THR A 32 27.26 -7.91 -1.19
CA THR A 32 26.01 -8.64 -1.39
C THR A 32 25.67 -8.68 -2.87
N LEU A 33 25.30 -9.87 -3.35
CA LEU A 33 24.73 -10.09 -4.67
C LEU A 33 23.27 -10.50 -4.53
N LEU A 34 22.36 -9.73 -5.13
CA LEU A 34 20.96 -10.13 -5.29
C LEU A 34 20.74 -10.68 -6.69
N VAL A 35 20.25 -11.92 -6.78
CA VAL A 35 19.89 -12.58 -8.03
C VAL A 35 18.38 -12.72 -8.09
N THR A 36 17.75 -12.13 -9.10
CA THR A 36 16.30 -12.20 -9.29
C THR A 36 15.94 -12.47 -10.74
N LYS A 37 14.82 -13.18 -10.95
CA LYS A 37 14.23 -13.38 -12.28
C LYS A 37 13.08 -12.39 -12.56
N GLY A 38 12.56 -11.74 -11.52
CA GLY A 38 11.44 -10.79 -11.64
C GLY A 38 11.21 -10.05 -10.33
N SER A 39 10.21 -9.16 -10.31
CA SER A 39 9.92 -8.25 -9.19
C SER A 39 9.20 -8.91 -8.01
N GLY A 40 8.88 -10.20 -8.08
CA GLY A 40 8.11 -10.88 -7.03
C GLY A 40 6.70 -10.30 -6.86
N VAL A 41 6.05 -10.66 -5.75
CA VAL A 41 4.69 -10.16 -5.43
C VAL A 41 4.63 -8.68 -5.04
N LEU A 42 5.76 -8.02 -4.80
CA LEU A 42 5.78 -6.59 -4.51
C LEU A 42 5.22 -5.75 -5.67
N ALA A 43 5.39 -6.22 -6.92
CA ALA A 43 4.88 -5.52 -8.10
C ALA A 43 3.34 -5.54 -8.21
N ILE A 44 2.67 -6.44 -7.51
CA ILE A 44 1.21 -6.62 -7.55
C ILE A 44 0.56 -6.54 -6.16
N GLY A 45 1.36 -6.36 -5.13
CA GLY A 45 0.88 -6.21 -3.74
C GLY A 45 0.28 -4.84 -3.51
N GLY A 46 -0.69 -4.75 -2.58
CA GLY A 46 -1.30 -3.48 -2.19
C GLY A 46 -0.39 -2.55 -1.37
N GLY A 47 0.87 -2.91 -1.17
CA GLY A 47 1.85 -2.09 -0.46
C GLY A 47 1.74 -2.10 1.07
N THR A 48 0.67 -2.60 1.64
CA THR A 48 0.50 -2.63 3.11
C THR A 48 1.31 -3.75 3.76
N ILE A 49 1.79 -3.52 4.97
CA ILE A 49 2.44 -4.55 5.79
C ILE A 49 1.45 -5.00 6.88
N ASP A 50 0.95 -6.20 6.72
CA ASP A 50 0.01 -6.81 7.65
C ASP A 50 0.80 -7.71 8.62
N VAL A 51 0.65 -7.50 9.92
CA VAL A 51 1.32 -8.31 10.96
C VAL A 51 0.36 -9.37 11.48
N LEU A 52 -0.57 -8.98 12.34
CA LEU A 52 -1.62 -9.85 12.85
C LEU A 52 -2.92 -9.04 12.98
N GLY A 53 -3.88 -9.33 12.12
CA GLY A 53 -5.13 -8.57 12.06
C GLY A 53 -6.26 -9.19 12.83
N TYR A 54 -6.20 -10.52 13.07
CA TYR A 54 -7.29 -11.28 13.66
C TYR A 54 -6.78 -12.36 14.60
N ARG A 55 -7.56 -12.68 15.60
CA ARG A 55 -7.39 -13.88 16.43
C ARG A 55 -7.86 -15.13 15.67
N ALA A 56 -7.57 -16.29 16.22
CA ALA A 56 -7.99 -17.58 15.63
C ALA A 56 -9.53 -17.72 15.53
N ASP A 57 -10.28 -17.04 16.38
CA ASP A 57 -11.75 -17.00 16.35
C ASP A 57 -12.34 -15.99 15.36
N GLY A 58 -11.49 -15.30 14.60
CA GLY A 58 -11.89 -14.25 13.65
C GLY A 58 -12.11 -12.87 14.26
N THR A 59 -11.92 -12.70 15.57
CA THR A 59 -12.01 -11.39 16.23
C THR A 59 -10.88 -10.50 15.78
N SER A 60 -11.18 -9.25 15.42
CA SER A 60 -10.19 -8.28 15.01
C SER A 60 -9.27 -7.88 16.15
N LEU A 61 -7.99 -7.71 15.86
CA LEU A 61 -6.99 -7.17 16.77
C LEU A 61 -6.69 -5.72 16.41
N ASP A 62 -6.83 -4.82 17.38
CA ASP A 62 -6.39 -3.44 17.23
C ASP A 62 -4.87 -3.32 17.37
N VAL A 63 -4.28 -4.00 18.36
CA VAL A 63 -2.84 -4.09 18.58
C VAL A 63 -2.37 -5.49 18.18
N PRO A 64 -1.62 -5.64 17.07
CA PRO A 64 -1.22 -6.97 16.59
C PRO A 64 -0.43 -7.79 17.60
N PHE A 65 0.45 -7.13 18.37
CA PHE A 65 1.34 -7.80 19.32
C PHE A 65 0.62 -8.40 20.54
N ASP A 66 -0.59 -7.93 20.85
CA ASP A 66 -1.43 -8.53 21.91
C ASP A 66 -1.87 -9.97 21.57
N GLY A 67 -1.83 -10.32 20.29
CA GLY A 67 -2.17 -11.66 19.82
C GLY A 67 -0.99 -12.64 19.77
N PHE A 68 0.26 -12.20 19.92
CA PHE A 68 1.44 -13.04 19.71
C PHE A 68 1.53 -14.18 20.72
N GLY A 69 1.15 -13.95 21.99
CA GLY A 69 1.17 -14.98 23.02
C GLY A 69 0.21 -16.16 22.80
N ALA A 70 -0.77 -15.99 21.93
CA ALA A 70 -1.74 -17.03 21.58
C ALA A 70 -1.39 -17.78 20.27
N LEU A 71 -0.28 -17.42 19.61
CA LEU A 71 0.12 -18.06 18.37
C LEU A 71 0.64 -19.48 18.58
N PRO A 72 0.35 -20.42 17.67
CA PRO A 72 0.90 -21.77 17.73
C PRO A 72 2.45 -21.72 17.71
N PRO A 73 3.15 -22.64 18.41
CA PRO A 73 4.62 -22.64 18.48
C PRO A 73 5.33 -22.69 17.10
N ARG A 74 4.67 -23.24 16.09
CA ARG A 74 5.19 -23.29 14.70
C ARG A 74 4.88 -22.06 13.87
N HIS A 75 4.16 -21.09 14.41
CA HIS A 75 3.87 -19.85 13.68
C HIS A 75 5.16 -19.05 13.50
N PRO A 76 5.44 -18.47 12.31
CA PRO A 76 6.67 -17.71 12.07
C PRO A 76 6.95 -16.65 13.14
N TYR A 77 5.95 -15.91 13.56
CA TYR A 77 6.10 -14.88 14.60
C TYR A 77 6.39 -15.45 16.00
N ALA A 78 5.89 -16.64 16.31
CA ALA A 78 6.24 -17.33 17.58
C ALA A 78 7.69 -17.80 17.57
N ILE A 79 8.20 -18.25 16.42
CA ILE A 79 9.59 -18.69 16.25
C ILE A 79 10.56 -17.50 16.32
N VAL A 80 10.23 -16.41 15.62
CA VAL A 80 11.11 -15.22 15.51
C VAL A 80 11.05 -14.37 16.79
N GLY A 81 9.90 -14.31 17.44
CA GLY A 81 9.66 -13.52 18.64
C GLY A 81 9.24 -12.08 18.36
N ALA A 82 8.41 -11.53 19.25
CA ALA A 82 7.79 -10.23 19.12
C ALA A 82 8.81 -9.09 18.97
N GLU A 83 9.87 -9.10 19.76
CA GLU A 83 10.89 -8.04 19.75
C GLU A 83 11.66 -7.99 18.42
N THR A 84 11.97 -9.17 17.84
CA THR A 84 12.62 -9.23 16.53
C THR A 84 11.69 -8.71 15.44
N VAL A 85 10.39 -9.04 15.51
CA VAL A 85 9.41 -8.54 14.54
C VAL A 85 9.25 -7.02 14.66
N LYS A 86 9.14 -6.46 15.86
CA LYS A 86 9.09 -5.01 16.09
C LYS A 86 10.31 -4.32 15.48
N LYS A 87 11.50 -4.80 15.84
CA LYS A 87 12.75 -4.25 15.30
C LYS A 87 12.78 -4.29 13.76
N ALA A 88 12.36 -5.39 13.14
CA ALA A 88 12.34 -5.50 11.69
C ALA A 88 11.36 -4.50 11.04
N LEU A 89 10.23 -4.20 11.70
CA LEU A 89 9.27 -3.21 11.24
C LEU A 89 9.80 -1.77 11.39
N ASP A 90 10.51 -1.49 12.49
CA ASP A 90 11.17 -0.19 12.70
C ASP A 90 12.28 0.04 11.67
N ASP A 91 13.10 -0.99 11.41
CA ASP A 91 14.13 -0.95 10.36
C ASP A 91 13.50 -0.76 8.96
N PHE A 92 12.35 -1.40 8.68
CA PHE A 92 11.61 -1.22 7.43
C PHE A 92 11.10 0.23 7.27
N LEU A 93 10.54 0.81 8.34
CA LEU A 93 10.10 2.21 8.34
C LEU A 93 11.28 3.15 8.02
N ALA A 94 12.42 2.95 8.67
CA ALA A 94 13.61 3.75 8.42
C ALA A 94 14.11 3.63 6.97
N PHE A 95 14.08 2.43 6.38
CA PHE A 95 14.45 2.22 4.97
C PHE A 95 13.50 2.91 4.00
N CYS A 96 12.19 2.85 4.28
CA CYS A 96 11.20 3.51 3.44
C CYS A 96 11.33 5.04 3.51
N GLU A 97 11.60 5.60 4.69
CA GLU A 97 11.84 7.02 4.88
C GLU A 97 13.11 7.48 4.13
N GLU A 98 14.23 6.77 4.30
CA GLU A 98 15.48 7.02 3.55
C GLU A 98 15.27 6.94 2.03
N GLY A 99 14.37 6.04 1.57
CA GLY A 99 14.05 5.83 0.17
C GLY A 99 13.01 6.79 -0.41
N GLY A 100 12.48 7.74 0.38
CA GLY A 100 11.45 8.69 -0.07
C GLY A 100 10.07 8.07 -0.27
N CYS A 101 9.83 6.89 0.28
CA CYS A 101 8.54 6.17 0.24
C CYS A 101 7.99 5.97 1.66
N PRO A 102 7.58 7.02 2.37
CA PRO A 102 7.24 6.93 3.78
C PRO A 102 6.01 6.04 4.02
N TYR A 103 6.09 5.28 5.11
CA TYR A 103 5.00 4.48 5.64
C TYR A 103 4.49 5.06 6.96
N LEU A 104 3.22 4.85 7.24
CA LEU A 104 2.57 5.27 8.48
C LEU A 104 2.39 4.08 9.41
N CYS A 105 2.70 4.30 10.69
CA CYS A 105 2.36 3.42 11.80
C CYS A 105 1.39 4.17 12.72
N ASN A 106 0.24 3.58 13.01
CA ASN A 106 -0.78 4.20 13.84
C ASN A 106 -0.54 3.90 15.34
N GLY A 107 0.57 4.41 15.89
CA GLY A 107 0.89 4.23 17.31
C GLY A 107 0.95 2.76 17.76
N GLY A 108 1.41 1.85 16.91
CA GLY A 108 1.47 0.42 17.20
C GLY A 108 0.14 -0.32 17.01
N LYS A 109 -0.89 0.34 16.45
CA LYS A 109 -2.21 -0.23 16.19
C LYS A 109 -2.42 -0.49 14.71
N ASN A 110 -3.25 -1.48 14.40
CA ASN A 110 -3.74 -1.71 13.05
C ASN A 110 -4.61 -0.55 12.56
N THR A 111 -4.35 -0.10 11.35
CA THR A 111 -5.21 0.81 10.60
C THR A 111 -6.17 0.01 9.74
N ARG A 112 -7.44 0.41 9.69
CA ARG A 112 -8.44 -0.19 8.79
C ARG A 112 -8.35 0.42 7.41
N VAL A 113 -7.72 -0.27 6.46
CA VAL A 113 -7.62 0.19 5.07
C VAL A 113 -8.74 -0.37 4.21
N VAL A 114 -9.19 0.42 3.25
CA VAL A 114 -10.23 0.03 2.29
C VAL A 114 -9.63 -0.87 1.21
N THR A 115 -10.36 -1.90 0.83
CA THR A 115 -9.98 -2.82 -0.25
C THR A 115 -10.71 -2.47 -1.55
N ALA A 116 -10.25 -3.00 -2.68
CA ALA A 116 -10.89 -2.84 -3.98
C ALA A 116 -12.32 -3.44 -4.08
N LEU A 117 -12.77 -4.16 -3.05
CA LEU A 117 -14.14 -4.67 -2.94
C LEU A 117 -15.04 -3.83 -2.02
N GLY A 118 -14.55 -2.68 -1.51
CA GLY A 118 -15.28 -1.88 -0.53
C GLY A 118 -15.36 -2.54 0.86
N THR A 119 -14.55 -3.58 1.10
CA THR A 119 -14.33 -4.11 2.45
C THR A 119 -13.20 -3.36 3.13
N THR A 120 -12.95 -3.66 4.40
CA THR A 120 -11.78 -3.14 5.10
C THR A 120 -10.97 -4.29 5.68
N LYS A 121 -9.65 -4.13 5.71
CA LYS A 121 -8.75 -5.05 6.39
C LYS A 121 -7.88 -4.31 7.41
N PRO A 122 -7.47 -4.94 8.52
CA PRO A 122 -6.48 -4.37 9.42
C PRO A 122 -5.09 -4.48 8.79
N SER A 123 -4.33 -3.40 8.82
CA SER A 123 -2.93 -3.35 8.35
C SER A 123 -2.08 -2.58 9.36
N TYR A 124 -0.89 -3.08 9.65
CA TYR A 124 -0.03 -2.48 10.67
C TYR A 124 0.75 -1.27 10.15
N LEU A 125 1.38 -1.42 8.96
CA LEU A 125 1.99 -0.30 8.26
C LEU A 125 1.29 -0.08 6.93
N VAL A 126 1.07 1.17 6.61
CA VAL A 126 0.41 1.58 5.36
C VAL A 126 1.25 2.64 4.65
N PRO A 127 1.36 2.61 3.31
CA PRO A 127 1.97 3.70 2.56
C PRO A 127 1.28 5.03 2.91
N HIS A 128 2.01 6.12 2.89
CA HIS A 128 1.44 7.45 3.17
C HIS A 128 0.22 7.75 2.29
N THR A 129 0.22 7.30 1.05
CA THR A 129 -0.90 7.43 0.08
C THR A 129 -2.16 6.64 0.47
N MET A 130 -2.04 5.69 1.40
CA MET A 130 -3.18 4.93 1.94
C MET A 130 -3.57 5.39 3.36
N SER A 131 -3.17 6.60 3.74
CA SER A 131 -3.57 7.21 5.01
C SER A 131 -5.08 7.27 5.13
N MET A 132 -5.60 6.83 6.27
CA MET A 132 -7.02 6.95 6.62
C MET A 132 -7.29 8.20 7.48
N HIS A 133 -6.27 9.08 7.60
CA HIS A 133 -6.42 10.34 8.32
C HIS A 133 -7.48 11.22 7.66
N GLY A 134 -8.34 11.83 8.45
CA GLY A 134 -9.42 12.69 7.96
C GLY A 134 -10.63 11.97 7.34
N VAL A 135 -10.54 10.65 7.08
CA VAL A 135 -11.68 9.90 6.54
C VAL A 135 -12.83 9.80 7.54
N ALA A 136 -12.51 9.78 8.84
CA ALA A 136 -13.54 9.76 9.90
C ALA A 136 -14.37 11.04 9.90
N GLU A 137 -13.75 12.20 9.69
CA GLU A 137 -14.34 13.53 9.66
C GLU A 137 -15.01 13.87 8.33
N ALA A 138 -14.66 13.17 7.26
CA ALA A 138 -15.22 13.40 5.95
C ALA A 138 -16.71 13.08 5.91
N SER A 139 -17.52 14.07 5.52
CA SER A 139 -18.95 13.90 5.24
C SER A 139 -19.19 13.33 3.84
N ASN A 140 -18.34 13.71 2.89
CA ASN A 140 -18.40 13.25 1.51
C ASN A 140 -17.19 12.38 1.21
N ILE A 141 -17.44 11.20 0.66
CA ILE A 141 -16.42 10.25 0.21
C ILE A 141 -16.65 9.98 -1.27
N PHE A 142 -15.67 10.31 -2.09
CA PHE A 142 -15.69 9.99 -3.50
C PHE A 142 -14.87 8.72 -3.75
N VAL A 143 -15.43 7.80 -4.53
CA VAL A 143 -14.71 6.62 -4.99
C VAL A 143 -14.51 6.78 -6.49
N ALA A 144 -13.29 7.11 -6.89
CA ALA A 144 -12.97 7.42 -8.26
C ALA A 144 -12.38 6.20 -8.99
N GLY A 145 -13.05 5.78 -10.08
CA GLY A 145 -12.51 4.87 -11.07
C GLY A 145 -12.15 5.62 -12.34
N VAL A 146 -11.58 4.92 -13.32
CA VAL A 146 -11.21 5.47 -14.63
C VAL A 146 -11.93 4.69 -15.73
N GLU A 147 -12.46 5.38 -16.72
CA GLU A 147 -13.09 4.75 -17.89
C GLU A 147 -12.12 3.78 -18.57
N GLY A 148 -12.59 2.58 -18.87
CA GLY A 148 -11.78 1.52 -19.45
C GLY A 148 -10.97 0.68 -18.47
N LEU A 149 -10.86 1.07 -17.20
CA LEU A 149 -10.23 0.24 -16.15
C LEU A 149 -11.22 -0.82 -15.69
N LYS A 150 -10.96 -2.08 -16.03
CA LYS A 150 -11.85 -3.22 -15.71
C LYS A 150 -11.64 -3.80 -14.32
N ASP A 151 -10.44 -3.63 -13.76
CA ASP A 151 -10.05 -4.27 -12.49
C ASP A 151 -10.53 -3.50 -11.24
N PHE A 152 -11.23 -2.38 -11.44
CA PHE A 152 -11.73 -1.56 -10.34
C PHE A 152 -13.11 -0.98 -10.67
N SER A 153 -14.09 -1.28 -9.81
CA SER A 153 -15.45 -0.75 -9.91
C SER A 153 -15.73 0.24 -8.77
N PRO A 154 -15.80 1.55 -9.05
CA PRO A 154 -16.10 2.54 -8.02
C PRO A 154 -17.48 2.33 -7.40
N ALA A 155 -18.46 1.85 -8.18
CA ALA A 155 -19.81 1.56 -7.69
C ALA A 155 -19.80 0.40 -6.67
N LEU A 156 -19.06 -0.67 -6.96
CA LEU A 156 -18.92 -1.82 -6.04
C LEU A 156 -18.26 -1.38 -4.72
N VAL A 157 -17.18 -0.62 -4.80
CA VAL A 157 -16.47 -0.11 -3.61
C VAL A 157 -17.39 0.80 -2.80
N ALA A 158 -18.08 1.75 -3.43
CA ALA A 158 -19.01 2.66 -2.76
C ALA A 158 -20.14 1.91 -2.06
N GLN A 159 -20.73 0.91 -2.71
CA GLN A 159 -21.76 0.05 -2.13
C GLN A 159 -21.23 -0.73 -0.92
N GLY A 160 -20.02 -1.31 -1.06
CA GLY A 160 -19.37 -2.05 0.01
C GLY A 160 -19.08 -1.17 1.23
N LEU A 161 -18.65 0.06 1.04
CA LEU A 161 -18.44 1.03 2.12
C LEU A 161 -19.75 1.46 2.76
N ALA A 162 -20.77 1.80 1.97
CA ALA A 162 -22.07 2.25 2.47
C ALA A 162 -22.75 1.21 3.37
N SER A 163 -22.50 -0.09 3.15
CA SER A 163 -23.02 -1.17 3.97
C SER A 163 -22.39 -1.29 5.36
N ARG A 164 -21.31 -0.51 5.63
CA ARG A 164 -20.54 -0.64 6.87
C ARG A 164 -20.90 0.42 7.90
N LYS A 165 -21.06 -0.01 9.14
CA LYS A 165 -21.37 0.87 10.27
C LYS A 165 -20.39 2.06 10.42
N ALA A 166 -19.11 1.85 10.12
CA ALA A 166 -18.09 2.90 10.21
C ALA A 166 -18.31 4.05 9.21
N TYR A 167 -19.09 3.83 8.17
CA TYR A 167 -19.40 4.83 7.14
C TYR A 167 -20.88 5.26 7.16
N ALA A 168 -21.62 4.86 8.19
CA ALA A 168 -23.04 5.23 8.32
C ALA A 168 -23.19 6.78 8.38
N GLY A 169 -24.15 7.30 7.62
CA GLY A 169 -24.42 8.74 7.53
C GLY A 169 -23.47 9.54 6.62
N LYS A 170 -22.46 8.90 6.03
CA LYS A 170 -21.58 9.53 5.03
C LYS A 170 -22.20 9.47 3.64
N ASN A 171 -22.00 10.52 2.85
CA ASN A 171 -22.37 10.55 1.45
C ASN A 171 -21.23 9.90 0.62
N ILE A 172 -21.45 8.68 0.13
CA ILE A 172 -20.43 7.93 -0.62
C ILE A 172 -20.84 7.90 -2.09
N VAL A 173 -20.04 8.58 -2.93
CA VAL A 173 -20.36 8.84 -4.33
C VAL A 173 -19.34 8.14 -5.23
N PRO A 174 -19.75 7.15 -6.03
CA PRO A 174 -18.90 6.61 -7.08
C PRO A 174 -18.79 7.62 -8.21
N VAL A 175 -17.56 7.85 -8.68
CA VAL A 175 -17.29 8.75 -9.80
C VAL A 175 -16.42 8.03 -10.83
N LEU A 176 -16.62 8.36 -12.10
CA LEU A 176 -15.85 7.82 -13.20
C LEU A 176 -15.08 8.96 -13.88
N LEU A 177 -13.76 8.86 -13.82
CA LEU A 177 -12.88 9.83 -14.46
C LEU A 177 -12.71 9.46 -15.94
N PRO A 178 -12.61 10.44 -16.84
CA PRO A 178 -12.37 10.16 -18.25
C PRO A 178 -11.03 9.47 -18.44
N SER A 179 -10.97 8.49 -19.34
CA SER A 179 -9.71 7.82 -19.68
C SER A 179 -8.70 8.80 -20.26
N PRO A 180 -7.42 8.77 -19.82
CA PRO A 180 -6.36 9.52 -20.48
C PRO A 180 -5.90 8.88 -21.81
N PHE A 181 -6.41 7.69 -22.12
CA PHE A 181 -6.08 6.91 -23.30
C PHE A 181 -7.31 6.67 -24.17
N PRO A 182 -7.13 6.35 -25.47
CA PRO A 182 -8.24 5.93 -26.30
C PRO A 182 -9.01 4.76 -25.73
N LEU A 183 -10.34 4.80 -25.71
CA LEU A 183 -11.22 3.79 -25.09
C LEU A 183 -11.23 2.42 -25.80
N GLN A 184 -10.56 2.28 -26.94
CA GLN A 184 -10.45 1.01 -27.67
C GLN A 184 -9.44 0.03 -27.08
N ARG A 185 -8.73 0.44 -26.03
CA ARG A 185 -7.71 -0.36 -25.33
C ARG A 185 -8.21 -0.76 -23.96
N ASP A 186 -8.01 -2.03 -23.60
CA ASP A 186 -8.13 -2.46 -22.22
C ASP A 186 -7.07 -1.75 -21.37
N LEU A 187 -7.52 -1.10 -20.31
CA LEU A 187 -6.69 -0.32 -19.42
C LEU A 187 -6.42 -1.12 -18.14
N SER A 188 -5.15 -1.24 -17.76
CA SER A 188 -4.73 -1.81 -16.49
C SER A 188 -4.32 -0.73 -15.46
N THR A 189 -4.30 -1.09 -14.19
CA THR A 189 -3.75 -0.22 -13.12
C THR A 189 -2.29 0.14 -13.38
N LEU A 190 -1.51 -0.78 -13.96
CA LEU A 190 -0.11 -0.54 -14.29
C LEU A 190 0.07 0.50 -15.42
N ASP A 191 -0.82 0.52 -16.41
CA ASP A 191 -0.78 1.53 -17.47
C ASP A 191 -1.01 2.92 -16.88
N LEU A 192 -2.00 3.05 -15.99
CA LEU A 192 -2.28 4.30 -15.27
C LEU A 192 -1.14 4.70 -14.35
N ALA A 193 -0.60 3.77 -13.59
CA ALA A 193 0.51 4.05 -12.70
C ALA A 193 1.75 4.57 -13.46
N ARG A 194 2.09 3.95 -14.59
CA ARG A 194 3.17 4.44 -15.46
C ARG A 194 2.89 5.79 -16.07
N TYR A 195 1.63 6.06 -16.41
CA TYR A 195 1.25 7.38 -16.90
C TYR A 195 1.36 8.44 -15.81
N LEU A 196 1.01 8.10 -14.58
CA LEU A 196 1.15 9.00 -13.43
C LEU A 196 2.60 9.21 -12.97
N ASP A 197 3.57 8.47 -13.50
CA ASP A 197 5.00 8.78 -13.36
C ASP A 197 5.43 9.96 -14.26
N THR A 198 4.52 10.52 -15.08
CA THR A 198 4.79 11.63 -15.98
C THR A 198 4.08 12.92 -15.52
N PRO A 199 4.62 14.12 -15.81
CA PRO A 199 3.96 15.39 -15.52
C PRO A 199 2.56 15.50 -16.12
N GLU A 200 2.36 14.97 -17.33
CA GLU A 200 1.07 14.96 -18.02
C GLU A 200 0.03 14.13 -17.29
N GLY A 201 0.45 12.98 -16.76
CA GLY A 201 -0.41 12.09 -15.95
C GLY A 201 -0.82 12.75 -14.64
N ILE A 202 0.12 13.39 -13.94
CA ILE A 202 -0.16 14.15 -12.71
C ILE A 202 -1.15 15.28 -13.01
N HIS A 203 -0.91 16.04 -14.08
CA HIS A 203 -1.83 17.12 -14.50
C HIS A 203 -3.22 16.58 -14.83
N TRP A 204 -3.32 15.49 -15.57
CA TRP A 204 -4.60 14.85 -15.90
C TRP A 204 -5.35 14.42 -14.63
N LEU A 205 -4.70 13.76 -13.68
CA LEU A 205 -5.33 13.31 -12.44
C LEU A 205 -5.81 14.51 -11.62
N SER A 206 -4.95 15.50 -11.39
CA SER A 206 -5.27 16.73 -10.67
C SER A 206 -6.46 17.45 -11.28
N LYS A 207 -6.47 17.68 -12.59
CA LYS A 207 -7.59 18.29 -13.30
C LYS A 207 -8.88 17.49 -13.19
N SER A 208 -8.79 16.16 -13.24
CA SER A 208 -9.95 15.27 -13.17
C SER A 208 -10.56 15.23 -11.76
N LEU A 209 -9.74 15.35 -10.72
CA LEU A 209 -10.17 15.32 -9.33
C LEU A 209 -10.64 16.66 -8.78
N ASN A 210 -10.07 17.77 -9.25
CA ASN A 210 -10.34 19.12 -8.71
C ASN A 210 -11.83 19.51 -8.72
N LYS A 211 -12.63 18.98 -9.64
CA LYS A 211 -14.08 19.23 -9.70
C LYS A 211 -14.88 18.63 -8.52
N TYR A 212 -14.27 17.70 -7.78
CA TYR A 212 -14.88 17.06 -6.60
C TYR A 212 -14.40 17.67 -5.29
N ILE A 213 -13.38 18.53 -5.33
CA ILE A 213 -12.80 19.17 -4.16
C ILE A 213 -13.56 20.46 -3.87
N VAL A 214 -14.24 20.50 -2.72
CA VAL A 214 -14.94 21.71 -2.25
C VAL A 214 -14.13 22.31 -1.11
N ARG A 215 -13.63 23.55 -1.28
CA ARG A 215 -12.84 24.23 -0.24
C ARG A 215 -13.66 24.38 1.04
N GLY A 216 -13.05 24.07 2.18
CA GLY A 216 -13.68 24.20 3.49
C GLY A 216 -14.67 23.10 3.86
N VAL A 217 -14.88 22.09 2.99
CA VAL A 217 -15.72 20.94 3.30
C VAL A 217 -14.83 19.71 3.46
N PRO A 218 -14.81 19.06 4.64
CA PRO A 218 -14.07 17.82 4.83
C PRO A 218 -14.57 16.75 3.86
N GLY A 219 -13.67 16.23 3.04
CA GLY A 219 -13.95 15.15 2.09
C GLY A 219 -12.79 14.18 1.99
N ALA A 220 -13.07 12.98 1.52
CA ALA A 220 -12.06 11.98 1.22
C ALA A 220 -12.26 11.45 -0.18
N MET A 221 -11.17 11.02 -0.82
CA MET A 221 -11.23 10.40 -2.13
C MET A 221 -10.45 9.10 -2.11
N PHE A 222 -11.10 8.02 -2.55
CA PHE A 222 -10.46 6.74 -2.79
C PHE A 222 -10.24 6.58 -4.30
N VAL A 223 -9.02 6.24 -4.65
CA VAL A 223 -8.61 5.89 -6.02
C VAL A 223 -8.04 4.48 -6.02
N PRO A 224 -8.05 3.73 -7.14
CA PRO A 224 -7.32 2.46 -7.23
C PRO A 224 -5.82 2.69 -7.04
N ALA A 225 -5.05 1.59 -6.88
CA ALA A 225 -3.60 1.66 -6.71
C ALA A 225 -2.91 2.03 -8.03
N ILE A 226 -2.96 3.32 -8.38
CA ILE A 226 -2.47 3.88 -9.64
C ILE A 226 -1.43 5.00 -9.44
N LEU A 227 -1.07 5.34 -8.21
CA LEU A 227 -0.25 6.53 -7.90
C LEU A 227 1.25 6.32 -8.21
N GLY A 228 1.56 5.87 -9.43
CA GLY A 228 2.92 5.75 -9.92
C GLY A 228 3.59 4.38 -9.66
N THR A 229 4.69 4.16 -10.34
CA THR A 229 5.59 3.00 -10.18
C THR A 229 6.99 3.42 -9.74
N ALA A 230 7.32 4.71 -9.87
CA ALA A 230 8.60 5.26 -9.47
C ALA A 230 8.61 5.55 -7.98
N ALA A 231 9.71 5.20 -7.32
CA ALA A 231 9.95 5.51 -5.91
C ALA A 231 10.45 6.96 -5.71
N ASN A 232 9.93 7.89 -6.52
CA ASN A 232 10.19 9.31 -6.34
C ASN A 232 9.00 9.90 -5.57
N GLY A 233 9.27 10.65 -4.51
CA GLY A 233 8.25 11.25 -3.65
C GLY A 233 7.31 12.24 -4.35
N ASP A 234 7.54 12.56 -5.62
CA ASP A 234 6.81 13.58 -6.37
C ASP A 234 5.35 13.22 -6.60
N VAL A 235 5.06 11.95 -6.90
CA VAL A 235 3.66 11.48 -7.09
C VAL A 235 2.92 11.34 -5.76
N HIS A 236 3.66 11.14 -4.67
CA HIS A 236 3.08 10.98 -3.33
C HIS A 236 2.80 12.33 -2.64
N ASN A 237 3.39 13.41 -3.13
CA ASN A 237 3.28 14.76 -2.57
C ASN A 237 2.41 15.70 -3.44
N ALA A 238 1.95 15.25 -4.59
CA ALA A 238 1.08 16.00 -5.50
C ALA A 238 -0.39 15.83 -5.14
#